data_1a4622fae9796ab106e0c8c62d60a543
#
_entry.id   1a4622fae9796ab106e0c8c62d60a543
#
_cell.length_a   1.000
_cell.length_b   1.000
_cell.length_c   1.000
_cell.angle_alpha   90.00
_cell.angle_beta   90.00
_cell.angle_gamma   90.00
#
_symmetry.space_group_name_H-M   'P 1'
#
loop_
_entity.id
_entity.type
_entity.pdbx_description
1 polymer ?
#
loop_
_entity_poly.entity_id
_entity_poly.type
_entity_poly.pdbx_seq_one_letter_code
_entity_poly.pdbx_strand_id
1 'polypeptide(L)'
;MNVLRQRSDMPFLAVALLWTCVVTGCSQNPYLAGGGTSVWQPQPSTTAVNGIQAQVAELNRRVQLLDDNNRQLTTQLAQSEQQSQVYRDELNLVRKQLSDTTQQYESARIAAQDAQTQARSFQASAQMRGGATIRANTNLNQMAGRLNLGGLKVEQDGEVLRVVLPSDQLFAQGTGQLQPSAGAILDPTAAQLRSVFPRQRIGIEGYTDNAPMYGGAAGSAHQLTSAQTGAVLDWLTRRSGMPEQQLFTVAQGSNNPRQDNTTPAGRAANRRIELVIYPESF
;
A
#
# COMPACT_ATOMS: atom_id res chain seq x y z
N MET A 1 6.46 -27.95 -31.16
CA MET A 1 5.52 -28.98 -30.70
C MET A 1 4.29 -28.30 -30.18
N ASN A 2 3.21 -28.36 -30.95
CA ASN A 2 1.89 -27.74 -30.71
C ASN A 2 1.16 -28.41 -29.54
N VAL A 3 0.60 -27.64 -28.61
CA VAL A 3 -0.54 -28.05 -27.79
C VAL A 3 -1.49 -26.88 -27.60
N LEU A 4 -2.48 -26.86 -28.44
CA LEU A 4 -3.92 -26.70 -28.28
C LEU A 4 -4.43 -25.72 -27.19
N ARG A 5 -4.88 -24.64 -27.74
CA ARG A 5 -5.81 -23.61 -27.22
C ARG A 5 -7.22 -24.23 -27.19
N GLN A 6 -7.77 -24.49 -26.03
CA GLN A 6 -9.17 -24.87 -25.87
C GLN A 6 -9.96 -23.68 -25.36
N ARG A 7 -10.65 -23.03 -26.29
CA ARG A 7 -11.77 -22.11 -26.03
C ARG A 7 -12.98 -22.95 -25.66
N SER A 8 -13.57 -22.72 -24.53
CA SER A 8 -14.94 -23.15 -24.20
C SER A 8 -15.87 -21.94 -24.31
N ASP A 9 -16.48 -21.83 -25.47
CA ASP A 9 -17.65 -20.97 -25.69
C ASP A 9 -18.86 -21.63 -24.99
N MET A 10 -19.45 -21.00 -23.98
CA MET A 10 -20.76 -21.35 -23.49
C MET A 10 -21.79 -20.39 -24.10
N PRO A 11 -22.87 -20.91 -24.70
CA PRO A 11 -23.92 -20.09 -25.28
C PRO A 11 -24.87 -19.57 -24.19
N PHE A 12 -25.16 -18.29 -24.28
CA PHE A 12 -26.24 -17.63 -23.57
C PHE A 12 -27.59 -18.18 -24.02
N LEU A 13 -28.24 -18.95 -23.16
CA LEU A 13 -29.63 -19.32 -23.31
C LEU A 13 -30.52 -18.23 -22.72
N ALA A 14 -31.04 -17.36 -23.59
CA ALA A 14 -32.06 -16.41 -23.30
C ALA A 14 -33.40 -17.17 -23.09
N VAL A 15 -33.88 -17.27 -21.86
CA VAL A 15 -35.23 -17.71 -21.55
C VAL A 15 -36.14 -16.47 -21.54
N ALA A 16 -36.77 -16.24 -22.69
CA ALA A 16 -37.86 -15.29 -22.82
C ALA A 16 -39.14 -16.00 -22.36
N LEU A 17 -39.64 -15.70 -21.16
CA LEU A 17 -40.94 -16.13 -20.68
C LEU A 17 -41.98 -15.11 -21.15
N LEU A 18 -42.71 -15.49 -22.20
CA LEU A 18 -43.92 -14.84 -22.70
C LEU A 18 -45.03 -14.98 -21.65
N TRP A 19 -45.43 -13.88 -21.05
CA TRP A 19 -46.66 -13.74 -20.28
C TRP A 19 -47.78 -13.30 -21.23
N THR A 20 -48.58 -14.26 -21.68
CA THR A 20 -49.86 -14.00 -22.38
C THR A 20 -50.94 -13.88 -21.31
N CYS A 21 -51.39 -12.67 -21.02
CA CYS A 21 -52.64 -12.41 -20.32
C CYS A 21 -53.81 -12.67 -21.28
N VAL A 22 -54.50 -13.76 -21.07
CA VAL A 22 -55.81 -13.98 -21.69
C VAL A 22 -56.85 -13.29 -20.82
N VAL A 23 -57.32 -12.16 -21.30
CA VAL A 23 -58.51 -11.49 -20.77
C VAL A 23 -59.71 -12.03 -21.57
N THR A 24 -60.38 -13.00 -21.03
CA THR A 24 -61.72 -13.39 -21.53
C THR A 24 -62.75 -12.72 -20.64
N GLY A 25 -63.23 -11.58 -21.10
CA GLY A 25 -64.48 -11.00 -20.60
C GLY A 25 -65.68 -11.74 -21.17
N CYS A 26 -66.38 -12.41 -20.35
CA CYS A 26 -67.73 -12.83 -20.69
C CYS A 26 -68.75 -11.92 -20.01
N SER A 27 -69.18 -10.93 -20.76
CA SER A 27 -70.45 -10.22 -20.53
C SER A 27 -71.50 -10.85 -21.39
N GLN A 28 -72.35 -11.61 -20.81
CA GLN A 28 -73.67 -11.87 -21.37
C GLN A 28 -74.71 -12.01 -20.26
N ASN A 29 -75.52 -10.99 -20.10
CA ASN A 29 -76.69 -11.03 -19.30
C ASN A 29 -77.89 -11.03 -20.26
N PRO A 30 -78.59 -12.14 -20.47
CA PRO A 30 -79.82 -12.17 -21.22
C PRO A 30 -80.96 -12.47 -20.28
N TYR A 31 -81.58 -11.47 -19.69
CA TYR A 31 -82.96 -11.56 -19.26
C TYR A 31 -83.53 -10.18 -18.91
N LEU A 32 -83.94 -9.52 -19.95
CA LEU A 32 -85.00 -8.52 -19.85
C LEU A 32 -86.24 -9.03 -20.63
N ALA A 33 -87.16 -9.61 -19.95
CA ALA A 33 -88.49 -9.70 -20.44
C ALA A 33 -89.47 -9.94 -19.26
N GLY A 34 -90.17 -8.95 -18.99
CA GLY A 34 -91.59 -9.06 -18.76
C GLY A 34 -92.17 -9.46 -17.38
N GLY A 35 -92.97 -8.60 -16.81
CA GLY A 35 -94.03 -8.98 -15.96
C GLY A 35 -93.97 -8.51 -14.50
N GLY A 36 -94.72 -7.47 -14.21
CA GLY A 36 -94.88 -6.93 -12.87
C GLY A 36 -95.43 -7.91 -11.86
N THR A 37 -94.95 -7.81 -10.70
CA THR A 37 -95.69 -8.01 -9.45
C THR A 37 -94.87 -7.46 -8.30
N SER A 38 -95.48 -6.86 -7.38
CA SER A 38 -95.00 -6.25 -6.15
C SER A 38 -93.92 -7.08 -5.44
N VAL A 39 -92.69 -6.63 -5.57
CA VAL A 39 -91.60 -7.24 -4.82
C VAL A 39 -91.64 -6.62 -3.44
N TRP A 40 -91.99 -7.43 -2.48
CA TRP A 40 -91.59 -7.20 -1.10
C TRP A 40 -90.02 -7.06 -1.04
N GLN A 41 -89.55 -5.84 -0.91
CA GLN A 41 -88.16 -5.63 -0.50
C GLN A 41 -88.04 -5.91 1.01
N PRO A 42 -87.37 -6.95 1.43
CA PRO A 42 -87.06 -7.05 2.84
C PRO A 42 -86.05 -5.94 3.14
N GLN A 43 -86.43 -4.92 3.89
CA GLN A 43 -85.47 -4.00 4.47
C GLN A 43 -84.54 -4.83 5.30
N PRO A 44 -83.23 -4.78 5.00
CA PRO A 44 -82.23 -5.50 5.83
C PRO A 44 -82.41 -4.95 7.26
N SER A 45 -82.68 -5.83 8.20
CA SER A 45 -82.73 -5.47 9.61
C SER A 45 -81.49 -4.70 9.98
N THR A 46 -81.61 -3.57 10.66
CA THR A 46 -80.51 -2.71 11.08
C THR A 46 -79.36 -3.50 11.78
N THR A 47 -79.73 -4.60 12.39
CA THR A 47 -78.76 -5.54 13.01
C THR A 47 -77.89 -6.29 11.99
N ALA A 48 -78.45 -6.67 10.82
CA ALA A 48 -77.69 -7.32 9.75
C ALA A 48 -76.75 -6.33 9.05
N VAL A 49 -77.19 -5.10 8.83
CA VAL A 49 -76.32 -4.03 8.26
C VAL A 49 -75.18 -3.67 9.20
N ASN A 50 -75.41 -3.56 10.49
CA ASN A 50 -74.34 -3.28 11.50
C ASN A 50 -73.37 -4.44 11.58
N GLY A 51 -73.83 -5.71 11.45
CA GLY A 51 -72.92 -6.88 11.41
C GLY A 51 -72.00 -6.87 10.19
N ILE A 52 -72.52 -6.53 9.02
CA ILE A 52 -71.73 -6.40 7.78
C ILE A 52 -70.70 -5.24 7.90
N GLN A 53 -71.12 -4.10 8.42
CA GLN A 53 -70.23 -2.95 8.64
C GLN A 53 -69.10 -3.31 9.60
N ALA A 54 -69.33 -4.03 10.68
CA ALA A 54 -68.33 -4.53 11.60
C ALA A 54 -67.32 -5.49 10.91
N GLN A 55 -67.80 -6.39 10.06
CA GLN A 55 -66.97 -7.28 9.25
C GLN A 55 -66.06 -6.51 8.25
N VAL A 56 -66.63 -5.53 7.57
CA VAL A 56 -65.92 -4.67 6.64
C VAL A 56 -64.79 -3.89 7.39
N ALA A 57 -65.09 -3.35 8.55
CA ALA A 57 -64.14 -2.64 9.39
C ALA A 57 -62.99 -3.55 9.82
N GLU A 58 -63.31 -4.81 10.23
CA GLU A 58 -62.28 -5.80 10.61
C GLU A 58 -61.41 -6.23 9.42
N LEU A 59 -62.02 -6.46 8.25
CA LEU A 59 -61.27 -6.77 7.02
C LEU A 59 -60.36 -5.62 6.62
N ASN A 60 -60.84 -4.38 6.67
CA ASN A 60 -60.01 -3.20 6.37
C ASN A 60 -58.80 -3.10 7.33
N ARG A 61 -59.02 -3.37 8.63
CA ARG A 61 -57.92 -3.41 9.61
C ARG A 61 -56.90 -4.51 9.28
N ARG A 62 -57.38 -5.69 8.88
CA ARG A 62 -56.48 -6.80 8.46
C ARG A 62 -55.70 -6.44 7.19
N VAL A 63 -56.34 -5.80 6.23
CA VAL A 63 -55.66 -5.32 5.00
C VAL A 63 -54.58 -4.32 5.34
N GLN A 64 -54.84 -3.33 6.21
CA GLN A 64 -53.83 -2.37 6.66
C GLN A 64 -52.65 -3.06 7.35
N LEU A 65 -52.93 -4.00 8.23
CA LEU A 65 -51.91 -4.74 8.96
C LEU A 65 -51.05 -5.61 8.02
N LEU A 66 -51.66 -6.20 6.99
CA LEU A 66 -50.94 -6.93 5.94
C LEU A 66 -50.08 -5.99 5.07
N ASP A 67 -50.59 -4.81 4.72
CA ASP A 67 -49.84 -3.81 3.97
C ASP A 67 -48.63 -3.31 4.76
N ASP A 68 -48.79 -3.04 6.05
CA ASP A 68 -47.70 -2.61 6.91
C ASP A 68 -46.61 -3.72 7.05
N ASN A 69 -47.06 -4.97 7.25
CA ASN A 69 -46.17 -6.12 7.25
C ASN A 69 -45.41 -6.29 5.93
N ASN A 70 -46.11 -6.15 4.80
CA ASN A 70 -45.46 -6.24 3.48
C ASN A 70 -44.42 -5.13 3.28
N ARG A 71 -44.72 -3.90 3.69
CA ARG A 71 -43.74 -2.80 3.65
C ARG A 71 -42.50 -3.08 4.52
N GLN A 72 -42.74 -3.59 5.74
CA GLN A 72 -41.68 -3.97 6.65
C GLN A 72 -40.78 -5.08 6.07
N LEU A 73 -41.41 -6.13 5.52
CA LEU A 73 -40.69 -7.24 4.88
C LEU A 73 -39.89 -6.77 3.66
N THR A 74 -40.48 -5.89 2.84
CA THR A 74 -39.78 -5.30 1.68
C THR A 74 -38.55 -4.50 2.13
N THR A 75 -38.67 -3.72 3.21
CA THR A 75 -37.58 -2.96 3.78
C THR A 75 -36.48 -3.88 4.31
N GLN A 76 -36.83 -4.95 5.04
CA GLN A 76 -35.88 -5.94 5.53
C GLN A 76 -35.19 -6.67 4.39
N LEU A 77 -35.91 -7.01 3.33
CA LEU A 77 -35.33 -7.64 2.15
C LEU A 77 -34.30 -6.72 1.49
N ALA A 78 -34.64 -5.45 1.27
CA ALA A 78 -33.72 -4.46 0.70
C ALA A 78 -32.47 -4.28 1.55
N GLN A 79 -32.62 -4.23 2.88
CA GLN A 79 -31.47 -4.15 3.79
C GLN A 79 -30.58 -5.41 3.72
N SER A 80 -31.20 -6.60 3.68
CA SER A 80 -30.46 -7.87 3.56
C SER A 80 -29.74 -7.98 2.22
N GLU A 81 -30.36 -7.52 1.13
CA GLU A 81 -29.71 -7.47 -0.19
C GLU A 81 -28.51 -6.51 -0.19
N GLN A 82 -28.68 -5.33 0.42
CA GLN A 82 -27.58 -4.38 0.56
C GLN A 82 -26.43 -4.94 1.38
N GLN A 83 -26.71 -5.58 2.52
CA GLN A 83 -25.68 -6.25 3.32
C GLN A 83 -24.97 -7.36 2.54
N SER A 84 -25.75 -8.16 1.80
CA SER A 84 -25.18 -9.22 0.96
C SER A 84 -24.25 -8.67 -0.12
N GLN A 85 -24.58 -7.51 -0.69
CA GLN A 85 -23.72 -6.83 -1.67
C GLN A 85 -22.42 -6.36 -1.02
N VAL A 86 -22.49 -5.70 0.14
CA VAL A 86 -21.28 -5.27 0.89
C VAL A 86 -20.36 -6.45 1.19
N TYR A 87 -20.91 -7.56 1.69
CA TYR A 87 -20.08 -8.75 1.97
C TYR A 87 -19.45 -9.35 0.71
N ARG A 88 -20.14 -9.32 -0.43
CA ARG A 88 -19.55 -9.76 -1.71
C ARG A 88 -18.37 -8.87 -2.12
N ASP A 89 -18.54 -7.56 -1.96
CA ASP A 89 -17.49 -6.59 -2.30
C ASP A 89 -16.28 -6.73 -1.37
N GLU A 90 -16.51 -6.91 -0.07
CA GLU A 90 -15.45 -7.20 0.90
C GLU A 90 -14.70 -8.50 0.57
N LEU A 91 -15.43 -9.58 0.25
CA LEU A 91 -14.82 -10.85 -0.14
C LEU A 91 -13.96 -10.71 -1.41
N ASN A 92 -14.43 -9.93 -2.39
CA ASN A 92 -13.67 -9.67 -3.61
C ASN A 92 -12.39 -8.87 -3.32
N LEU A 93 -12.49 -7.87 -2.43
CA LEU A 93 -11.34 -7.07 -2.00
C LEU A 93 -10.30 -7.95 -1.29
N VAL A 94 -10.74 -8.77 -0.32
CA VAL A 94 -9.84 -9.68 0.41
C VAL A 94 -9.19 -10.69 -0.52
N ARG A 95 -9.94 -11.26 -1.48
CA ARG A 95 -9.37 -12.17 -2.49
C ARG A 95 -8.31 -11.48 -3.33
N LYS A 96 -8.55 -10.24 -3.74
CA LYS A 96 -7.58 -9.45 -4.48
C LYS A 96 -6.32 -9.19 -3.65
N GLN A 97 -6.48 -8.75 -2.41
CA GLN A 97 -5.35 -8.52 -1.50
C GLN A 97 -4.53 -9.80 -1.27
N LEU A 98 -5.20 -10.94 -1.10
CA LEU A 98 -4.52 -12.24 -0.94
C LEU A 98 -3.72 -12.60 -2.19
N SER A 99 -4.30 -12.42 -3.37
CA SER A 99 -3.61 -12.64 -4.65
C SER A 99 -2.38 -11.76 -4.80
N ASP A 100 -2.52 -10.46 -4.53
CA ASP A 100 -1.44 -9.49 -4.63
C ASP A 100 -0.31 -9.81 -3.63
N THR A 101 -0.67 -10.18 -2.40
CA THR A 101 0.30 -10.58 -1.36
C THR A 101 1.03 -11.87 -1.75
N THR A 102 0.32 -12.84 -2.31
CA THR A 102 0.92 -14.10 -2.78
C THR A 102 1.90 -13.85 -3.92
N GLN A 103 1.56 -12.95 -4.85
CA GLN A 103 2.44 -12.55 -5.94
C GLN A 103 3.71 -11.86 -5.43
N GLN A 104 3.55 -10.95 -4.45
CA GLN A 104 4.69 -10.27 -3.81
C GLN A 104 5.59 -11.26 -3.07
N TYR A 105 5.00 -12.22 -2.35
CA TYR A 105 5.75 -13.25 -1.66
C TYR A 105 6.56 -14.13 -2.63
N GLU A 106 5.94 -14.59 -3.73
CA GLU A 106 6.64 -15.39 -4.75
C GLU A 106 7.78 -14.61 -5.42
N SER A 107 7.56 -13.33 -5.75
CA SER A 107 8.60 -12.49 -6.34
C SER A 107 9.77 -12.26 -5.36
N ALA A 108 9.47 -12.01 -4.09
CA ALA A 108 10.49 -11.86 -3.05
C ALA A 108 11.27 -13.17 -2.82
N ARG A 109 10.59 -14.33 -2.88
CA ARG A 109 11.21 -15.63 -2.74
C ARG A 109 12.17 -15.93 -3.90
N ILE A 110 11.77 -15.63 -5.13
CA ILE A 110 12.62 -15.79 -6.31
C ILE A 110 13.85 -14.88 -6.19
N ALA A 111 13.65 -13.60 -5.85
CA ALA A 111 14.75 -12.67 -5.67
C ALA A 111 15.74 -13.12 -4.57
N ALA A 112 15.24 -13.68 -3.46
CA ALA A 112 16.07 -14.23 -2.40
C ALA A 112 16.87 -15.47 -2.86
N GLN A 113 16.24 -16.36 -3.66
CA GLN A 113 16.92 -17.52 -4.24
C GLN A 113 18.01 -17.10 -5.23
N ASP A 114 17.73 -16.11 -6.08
CA ASP A 114 18.71 -15.58 -7.04
C ASP A 114 19.90 -14.93 -6.32
N ALA A 115 19.62 -14.12 -5.30
CA ALA A 115 20.67 -13.54 -4.46
C ALA A 115 21.53 -14.60 -3.77
N GLN A 116 20.90 -15.68 -3.26
CA GLN A 116 21.63 -16.79 -2.65
C GLN A 116 22.47 -17.56 -3.66
N THR A 117 21.95 -17.77 -4.88
CA THR A 117 22.69 -18.42 -5.96
C THR A 117 23.87 -17.59 -6.41
N GLN A 118 23.68 -16.27 -6.55
CA GLN A 118 24.77 -15.33 -6.83
C GLN A 118 25.84 -15.35 -5.74
N ALA A 119 25.44 -15.30 -4.46
CA ALA A 119 26.38 -15.38 -3.34
C ALA A 119 27.19 -16.68 -3.37
N ARG A 120 26.57 -17.82 -3.64
CA ARG A 120 27.26 -19.11 -3.79
C ARG A 120 28.20 -19.12 -5.00
N SER A 121 27.81 -18.53 -6.11
CA SER A 121 28.67 -18.45 -7.32
C SER A 121 29.90 -17.57 -7.05
N PHE A 122 29.74 -16.47 -6.31
CA PHE A 122 30.86 -15.63 -5.86
C PHE A 122 31.79 -16.39 -4.92
N GLN A 123 31.24 -17.14 -3.94
CA GLN A 123 32.05 -17.98 -3.05
C GLN A 123 32.81 -19.07 -3.82
N ALA A 124 32.13 -19.77 -4.72
CA ALA A 124 32.77 -20.81 -5.57
C ALA A 124 33.85 -20.20 -6.46
N SER A 125 33.58 -19.05 -7.07
CA SER A 125 34.60 -18.38 -7.91
C SER A 125 35.80 -17.87 -7.09
N ALA A 126 35.59 -17.44 -5.86
CA ALA A 126 36.64 -17.06 -4.94
C ALA A 126 37.50 -18.26 -4.51
N GLN A 127 36.87 -19.42 -4.29
CA GLN A 127 37.58 -20.69 -3.99
C GLN A 127 38.39 -21.22 -5.19
N MET A 128 37.82 -21.14 -6.40
CA MET A 128 38.50 -21.58 -7.62
C MET A 128 39.71 -20.69 -8.01
N ARG A 129 39.70 -19.43 -7.61
CA ARG A 129 40.84 -18.50 -7.84
C ARG A 129 42.00 -18.70 -6.89
N GLY A 130 42.09 -19.84 -6.20
CA GLY A 130 43.27 -20.22 -5.44
C GLY A 130 43.57 -19.36 -4.23
N GLY A 131 42.51 -18.91 -3.51
CA GLY A 131 42.75 -18.26 -2.22
C GLY A 131 43.46 -16.90 -2.28
N ALA A 132 43.47 -16.26 -3.46
CA ALA A 132 43.87 -14.85 -3.52
C ALA A 132 42.78 -14.05 -2.76
N THR A 133 42.97 -13.94 -1.46
CA THR A 133 42.23 -12.93 -0.69
C THR A 133 42.73 -11.60 -1.23
N ILE A 134 41.84 -10.92 -1.96
CA ILE A 134 42.04 -9.51 -2.28
C ILE A 134 41.95 -8.79 -0.93
N ARG A 135 43.09 -8.70 -0.27
CA ARG A 135 43.19 -7.82 0.91
C ARG A 135 43.21 -6.40 0.38
N ALA A 136 42.33 -5.60 0.92
CA ALA A 136 42.38 -4.19 0.66
C ALA A 136 43.79 -3.67 0.89
N ASN A 137 44.42 -3.08 -0.13
CA ASN A 137 45.78 -2.58 -0.08
C ASN A 137 45.89 -1.32 0.79
N THR A 138 44.77 -0.81 1.27
CA THR A 138 44.68 0.43 2.05
C THR A 138 44.35 0.12 3.50
N ASN A 139 45.22 0.51 4.42
CA ASN A 139 44.96 0.42 5.85
C ASN A 139 44.09 1.62 6.28
N LEU A 140 42.76 1.53 6.05
CA LEU A 140 41.80 2.59 6.42
C LEU A 140 41.86 2.93 7.91
N ASN A 141 42.25 1.99 8.79
CA ASN A 141 42.39 2.20 10.23
C ASN A 141 43.48 3.23 10.58
N GLN A 142 44.63 3.13 9.94
CA GLN A 142 45.67 4.11 10.15
C GLN A 142 45.32 5.48 9.60
N MET A 143 44.55 5.51 8.49
CA MET A 143 44.07 6.75 7.89
C MET A 143 42.93 7.37 8.71
N ALA A 144 42.07 6.56 9.31
CA ALA A 144 40.99 7.03 10.19
C ALA A 144 41.55 7.84 11.40
N GLY A 145 42.67 7.44 11.95
CA GLY A 145 43.34 8.18 13.04
C GLY A 145 43.81 9.61 12.68
N ARG A 146 43.83 9.94 11.38
CA ARG A 146 44.16 11.29 10.88
C ARG A 146 42.95 12.17 10.68
N LEU A 147 41.72 11.62 10.79
CA LEU A 147 40.50 12.38 10.64
C LEU A 147 40.21 13.22 11.89
N ASN A 148 39.98 14.51 11.70
CA ASN A 148 39.47 15.40 12.73
C ASN A 148 38.15 15.99 12.27
N LEU A 149 37.04 15.34 12.65
CA LEU A 149 35.70 15.65 12.17
C LEU A 149 34.86 16.38 13.23
N GLY A 150 35.48 17.06 14.20
CA GLY A 150 34.75 17.97 15.10
C GLY A 150 33.62 17.33 15.92
N GLY A 151 33.78 16.07 16.34
CA GLY A 151 32.80 15.36 17.17
C GLY A 151 31.79 14.48 16.38
N LEU A 152 31.93 14.38 15.06
CA LEU A 152 31.16 13.41 14.28
C LEU A 152 31.61 11.99 14.62
N LYS A 153 30.67 11.07 14.68
CA LYS A 153 30.96 9.67 14.98
C LYS A 153 31.60 8.98 13.78
N VAL A 154 32.79 8.44 13.98
CA VAL A 154 33.49 7.63 12.99
C VAL A 154 33.51 6.19 13.48
N GLU A 155 33.01 5.27 12.69
CA GLU A 155 32.90 3.86 13.01
C GLU A 155 33.58 3.02 11.94
N GLN A 156 34.21 1.96 12.37
CA GLN A 156 34.75 0.95 11.46
C GLN A 156 33.77 -0.23 11.40
N ASP A 157 33.41 -0.61 10.19
CA ASP A 157 32.57 -1.75 9.91
C ASP A 157 33.27 -2.67 8.91
N GLY A 158 33.96 -3.69 9.44
CA GLY A 158 34.83 -4.55 8.64
C GLY A 158 35.98 -3.79 7.98
N GLU A 159 35.99 -3.77 6.65
CA GLU A 159 37.04 -3.10 5.85
C GLU A 159 36.66 -1.67 5.45
N VAL A 160 35.43 -1.20 5.78
CA VAL A 160 34.98 0.15 5.45
C VAL A 160 34.98 1.06 6.68
N LEU A 161 35.11 2.35 6.43
CA LEU A 161 35.00 3.38 7.47
C LEU A 161 33.72 4.18 7.24
N ARG A 162 32.91 4.36 8.29
CA ARG A 162 31.65 5.09 8.26
C ARG A 162 31.75 6.38 9.06
N VAL A 163 31.45 7.50 8.45
CA VAL A 163 31.28 8.79 9.12
C VAL A 163 29.79 9.09 9.20
N VAL A 164 29.27 9.23 10.41
CA VAL A 164 27.84 9.42 10.67
C VAL A 164 27.50 10.88 10.82
N LEU A 165 26.60 11.37 9.98
CA LEU A 165 26.10 12.74 9.94
C LEU A 165 24.61 12.73 10.33
N PRO A 166 24.20 13.38 11.45
CA PRO A 166 22.80 13.47 11.83
C PRO A 166 22.00 14.26 10.78
N SER A 167 20.97 13.66 10.18
CA SER A 167 20.15 14.31 9.15
C SER A 167 19.42 15.54 9.68
N ASP A 168 19.02 15.54 10.95
CA ASP A 168 18.30 16.66 11.59
C ASP A 168 19.17 17.95 11.66
N GLN A 169 20.50 17.82 11.60
CA GLN A 169 21.42 18.95 11.56
C GLN A 169 21.72 19.42 10.12
N LEU A 170 21.48 18.56 9.14
CA LEU A 170 21.76 18.86 7.74
C LEU A 170 20.54 19.36 6.97
N PHE A 171 19.36 18.82 7.25
CA PHE A 171 18.17 19.05 6.46
C PHE A 171 17.03 19.68 7.24
N ALA A 172 16.19 20.45 6.54
CA ALA A 172 14.87 20.78 7.04
C ALA A 172 14.02 19.51 7.20
N GLN A 173 13.26 19.43 8.28
CA GLN A 173 12.54 18.23 8.67
C GLN A 173 11.67 17.66 7.53
N GLY A 174 11.85 16.38 7.23
CA GLY A 174 11.07 15.67 6.20
C GLY A 174 11.37 16.10 4.75
N THR A 175 12.45 16.83 4.51
CA THR A 175 12.82 17.31 3.18
C THR A 175 14.24 16.91 2.77
N GLY A 176 14.56 17.06 1.48
CA GLY A 176 15.92 16.99 0.96
C GLY A 176 16.65 18.33 0.90
N GLN A 177 16.07 19.41 1.47
CA GLN A 177 16.68 20.73 1.45
C GLN A 177 17.69 20.88 2.58
N LEU A 178 18.94 21.18 2.21
CA LEU A 178 19.98 21.48 3.19
C LEU A 178 19.69 22.79 3.93
N GLN A 179 19.86 22.77 5.24
CA GLN A 179 19.79 23.95 6.07
C GLN A 179 21.01 24.85 5.85
N PRO A 180 20.91 26.15 6.08
CA PRO A 180 22.07 27.06 6.00
C PRO A 180 23.25 26.64 6.89
N SER A 181 22.97 26.01 8.03
CA SER A 181 23.95 25.45 8.97
C SER A 181 24.68 24.21 8.49
N ALA A 182 24.16 23.50 7.48
CA ALA A 182 24.74 22.25 6.98
C ALA A 182 26.18 22.42 6.49
N GLY A 183 26.52 23.60 5.97
CA GLY A 183 27.89 23.92 5.54
C GLY A 183 28.93 23.82 6.66
N ALA A 184 28.55 24.16 7.89
CA ALA A 184 29.46 24.06 9.04
C ALA A 184 29.90 22.60 9.33
N ILE A 185 29.09 21.62 8.90
CA ILE A 185 29.39 20.20 9.05
C ILE A 185 30.02 19.63 7.76
N LEU A 186 29.40 19.94 6.60
CA LEU A 186 29.80 19.34 5.33
C LEU A 186 31.15 19.87 4.80
N ASP A 187 31.44 21.17 4.94
CA ASP A 187 32.68 21.75 4.41
C ASP A 187 33.93 21.21 5.10
N PRO A 188 34.06 21.15 6.46
CA PRO A 188 35.22 20.56 7.11
C PRO A 188 35.27 19.03 6.87
N THR A 189 34.12 18.35 6.81
CA THR A 189 34.09 16.91 6.50
C THR A 189 34.65 16.65 5.11
N ALA A 190 34.23 17.39 4.10
CA ALA A 190 34.71 17.25 2.74
C ALA A 190 36.22 17.56 2.63
N ALA A 191 36.67 18.59 3.31
CA ALA A 191 38.10 18.96 3.34
C ALA A 191 38.99 17.82 3.93
N GLN A 192 38.52 17.23 5.03
CA GLN A 192 39.22 16.10 5.68
C GLN A 192 39.17 14.83 4.79
N LEU A 193 38.01 14.49 4.23
CA LEU A 193 37.90 13.34 3.35
C LEU A 193 38.79 13.47 2.11
N ARG A 194 38.81 14.63 1.48
CA ARG A 194 39.66 14.89 0.32
C ARG A 194 41.16 14.83 0.64
N SER A 195 41.55 15.28 1.83
CA SER A 195 42.95 15.24 2.28
C SER A 195 43.39 13.84 2.64
N VAL A 196 42.55 13.09 3.37
CA VAL A 196 42.91 11.78 3.93
C VAL A 196 42.63 10.64 2.95
N PHE A 197 41.57 10.77 2.15
CA PHE A 197 41.09 9.74 1.22
C PHE A 197 40.99 10.23 -0.22
N PRO A 198 42.09 10.62 -0.87
CA PRO A 198 42.03 11.26 -2.20
C PRO A 198 41.65 10.31 -3.33
N ARG A 199 41.71 8.98 -3.14
CA ARG A 199 41.44 7.97 -4.18
C ARG A 199 40.35 6.98 -3.82
N GLN A 200 39.96 6.89 -2.56
CA GLN A 200 38.98 5.95 -2.05
C GLN A 200 37.60 6.32 -2.56
N ARG A 201 36.80 5.32 -2.93
CA ARG A 201 35.37 5.53 -3.25
C ARG A 201 34.61 5.79 -1.97
N ILE A 202 33.67 6.73 -2.04
CA ILE A 202 32.86 7.14 -0.90
C ILE A 202 31.39 7.03 -1.28
N GLY A 203 30.69 6.14 -0.59
CA GLY A 203 29.24 6.00 -0.67
C GLY A 203 28.56 7.01 0.25
N ILE A 204 27.54 7.69 -0.26
CA ILE A 204 26.66 8.57 0.51
C ILE A 204 25.37 7.80 0.76
N GLU A 205 25.26 7.20 1.94
CA GLU A 205 24.12 6.35 2.30
C GLU A 205 23.13 7.13 3.16
N GLY A 206 21.87 7.18 2.72
CA GLY A 206 20.80 7.89 3.42
C GLY A 206 19.86 6.95 4.15
N TYR A 207 19.62 7.23 5.42
CA TYR A 207 18.72 6.48 6.30
C TYR A 207 17.70 7.40 6.96
N THR A 208 16.50 6.89 7.21
CA THR A 208 15.49 7.59 7.99
C THR A 208 14.87 6.68 9.05
N ASP A 209 14.04 7.22 9.90
CA ASP A 209 13.25 6.45 10.85
C ASP A 209 12.02 5.79 10.18
N ASN A 210 11.22 5.07 10.96
CA ASN A 210 9.99 4.43 10.49
C ASN A 210 8.74 5.31 10.66
N ALA A 211 8.90 6.60 10.96
CA ALA A 211 7.75 7.48 11.12
C ALA A 211 6.97 7.63 9.80
N PRO A 212 5.63 7.65 9.85
CA PRO A 212 4.82 7.89 8.67
C PRO A 212 5.12 9.26 8.05
N MET A 213 5.28 9.30 6.74
CA MET A 213 5.58 10.53 6.01
C MET A 213 4.27 11.21 5.59
N TYR A 214 3.77 12.11 6.46
CA TYR A 214 2.57 12.90 6.16
C TYR A 214 2.94 14.28 5.62
N GLY A 215 2.45 14.62 4.42
CA GLY A 215 2.51 15.99 3.89
C GLY A 215 3.88 16.51 3.47
N GLY A 216 4.90 15.67 3.38
CA GLY A 216 6.22 16.05 2.85
C GLY A 216 6.29 16.01 1.32
N ALA A 217 7.30 16.66 0.74
CA ALA A 217 7.58 16.61 -0.71
C ALA A 217 7.98 15.19 -1.19
N ALA A 218 8.36 14.30 -0.28
CA ALA A 218 8.73 12.93 -0.57
C ALA A 218 7.57 11.97 -0.23
N GLY A 219 7.13 11.18 -1.22
CA GLY A 219 6.04 10.21 -1.06
C GLY A 219 6.45 8.91 -0.36
N SER A 220 7.77 8.68 -0.12
CA SER A 220 8.29 7.49 0.55
C SER A 220 9.63 7.76 1.24
N ALA A 221 9.98 6.88 2.22
CA ALA A 221 11.26 6.93 2.90
C ALA A 221 12.47 6.87 1.94
N HIS A 222 12.38 6.06 0.88
CA HIS A 222 13.42 5.96 -0.14
C HIS A 222 13.54 7.22 -0.99
N GLN A 223 12.41 7.85 -1.34
CA GLN A 223 12.44 9.13 -2.07
C GLN A 223 13.06 10.24 -1.22
N LEU A 224 12.74 10.31 0.07
CA LEU A 224 13.35 11.27 0.99
C LEU A 224 14.86 11.05 1.05
N THR A 225 15.30 9.84 1.35
CA THR A 225 16.72 9.54 1.50
C THR A 225 17.48 9.70 0.19
N SER A 226 16.85 9.43 -0.97
CA SER A 226 17.42 9.71 -2.30
C SER A 226 17.64 11.22 -2.52
N ALA A 227 16.63 12.04 -2.17
CA ALA A 227 16.75 13.49 -2.28
C ALA A 227 17.85 14.04 -1.35
N GLN A 228 17.93 13.52 -0.12
CA GLN A 228 18.94 13.90 0.86
C GLN A 228 20.35 13.51 0.42
N THR A 229 20.56 12.28 -0.04
CA THR A 229 21.88 11.83 -0.54
C THR A 229 22.29 12.57 -1.79
N GLY A 230 21.36 12.88 -2.69
CA GLY A 230 21.59 13.71 -3.86
C GLY A 230 22.04 15.14 -3.50
N ALA A 231 21.38 15.77 -2.50
CA ALA A 231 21.76 17.09 -2.05
C ALA A 231 23.17 17.13 -1.41
N VAL A 232 23.54 16.08 -0.65
CA VAL A 232 24.90 15.95 -0.13
C VAL A 232 25.91 15.72 -1.24
N LEU A 233 25.59 14.88 -2.24
CA LEU A 233 26.43 14.67 -3.42
C LEU A 233 26.71 16.00 -4.14
N ASP A 234 25.66 16.77 -4.43
CA ASP A 234 25.78 18.07 -5.07
C ASP A 234 26.65 19.05 -4.25
N TRP A 235 26.51 19.04 -2.92
CA TRP A 235 27.34 19.87 -2.07
C TRP A 235 28.80 19.46 -2.14
N LEU A 236 29.11 18.17 -1.98
CA LEU A 236 30.46 17.63 -1.99
C LEU A 236 31.15 17.85 -3.35
N THR A 237 30.43 17.71 -4.46
CA THR A 237 30.99 17.89 -5.80
C THR A 237 31.12 19.36 -6.16
N ARG A 238 30.00 20.10 -6.15
CA ARG A 238 29.94 21.47 -6.70
C ARG A 238 30.55 22.51 -5.79
N ARG A 239 30.35 22.38 -4.47
CA ARG A 239 30.83 23.36 -3.50
C ARG A 239 32.20 22.98 -2.91
N SER A 240 32.38 21.72 -2.54
CA SER A 240 33.62 21.28 -1.89
C SER A 240 34.65 20.73 -2.88
N GLY A 241 34.31 20.61 -4.18
CA GLY A 241 35.26 20.22 -5.24
C GLY A 241 35.77 18.77 -5.13
N MET A 242 34.98 17.85 -4.56
CA MET A 242 35.31 16.43 -4.59
C MET A 242 35.03 15.85 -5.99
N PRO A 243 35.90 14.95 -6.50
CA PRO A 243 35.70 14.31 -7.80
C PRO A 243 34.38 13.47 -7.81
N GLU A 244 33.54 13.71 -8.80
CA GLU A 244 32.26 12.98 -8.91
C GLU A 244 32.47 11.46 -9.04
N GLN A 245 33.50 11.03 -9.75
CA GLN A 245 33.84 9.59 -9.92
C GLN A 245 34.18 8.88 -8.60
N GLN A 246 34.52 9.64 -7.57
CA GLN A 246 34.80 9.12 -6.24
C GLN A 246 33.54 8.87 -5.42
N LEU A 247 32.42 9.51 -5.78
CA LEU A 247 31.20 9.55 -5.01
C LEU A 247 30.08 8.74 -5.66
N PHE A 248 29.26 8.09 -4.84
CA PHE A 248 28.01 7.49 -5.29
C PHE A 248 26.97 7.54 -4.15
N THR A 249 25.69 7.48 -4.50
CA THR A 249 24.59 7.60 -3.54
C THR A 249 23.85 6.27 -3.37
N VAL A 250 23.40 6.00 -2.14
CA VAL A 250 22.54 4.86 -1.80
C VAL A 250 21.40 5.34 -0.91
N ALA A 251 20.16 5.12 -1.35
CA ALA A 251 18.97 5.43 -0.58
C ALA A 251 18.47 4.19 0.15
N GLN A 252 18.70 4.10 1.46
CA GLN A 252 18.33 2.96 2.28
C GLN A 252 16.90 3.09 2.87
N GLY A 253 16.34 4.30 2.89
CA GLY A 253 15.05 4.54 3.50
C GLY A 253 15.06 4.23 5.01
N SER A 254 14.04 3.54 5.49
CA SER A 254 13.92 3.10 6.88
C SER A 254 14.57 1.74 7.17
N ASN A 255 15.32 1.18 6.19
CA ASN A 255 16.02 -0.07 6.36
C ASN A 255 17.25 0.12 7.27
N ASN A 256 17.66 -0.94 7.95
CA ASN A 256 18.84 -0.97 8.84
C ASN A 256 18.81 0.11 9.94
N PRO A 257 17.78 0.12 10.82
CA PRO A 257 17.77 1.01 11.97
C PRO A 257 18.94 0.69 12.92
N ARG A 258 19.63 1.73 13.37
CA ARG A 258 20.71 1.60 14.36
C ARG A 258 20.21 1.51 15.79
N GLN A 259 19.06 2.11 16.05
CA GLN A 259 18.45 2.19 17.36
C GLN A 259 16.94 1.87 17.25
N ASP A 260 16.34 1.58 18.39
CA ASP A 260 14.92 1.30 18.46
C ASP A 260 14.08 2.52 18.04
N ASN A 261 13.23 2.33 17.04
CA ASN A 261 12.33 3.35 16.51
C ASN A 261 11.18 3.73 17.45
N THR A 262 10.95 3.00 18.53
CA THR A 262 9.90 3.32 19.52
C THR A 262 10.25 4.56 20.31
N THR A 263 11.55 4.86 20.51
CA THR A 263 12.02 6.02 21.27
C THR A 263 12.31 7.22 20.37
N PRO A 264 12.05 8.46 20.82
CA PRO A 264 12.42 9.66 20.06
C PRO A 264 13.92 9.76 19.77
N ALA A 265 14.75 9.37 20.74
CA ALA A 265 16.20 9.37 20.59
C ALA A 265 16.67 8.34 19.56
N GLY A 266 16.05 7.15 19.55
CA GLY A 266 16.36 6.12 18.58
C GLY A 266 15.95 6.54 17.15
N ARG A 267 14.80 7.15 16.99
CA ARG A 267 14.40 7.72 15.69
C ARG A 267 15.37 8.81 15.21
N ALA A 268 15.80 9.70 16.09
CA ALA A 268 16.79 10.71 15.74
C ALA A 268 18.14 10.09 15.31
N ALA A 269 18.59 9.01 15.96
CA ALA A 269 19.78 8.28 15.58
C ALA A 269 19.64 7.53 14.24
N ASN A 270 18.41 7.14 13.89
CA ASN A 270 18.11 6.47 12.62
C ASN A 270 18.06 7.45 11.45
N ARG A 271 17.64 8.71 11.67
CA ARG A 271 17.71 9.79 10.65
C ARG A 271 19.14 10.26 10.49
N ARG A 272 19.86 9.66 9.56
CA ARG A 272 21.28 9.93 9.36
C ARG A 272 21.70 9.80 7.90
N ILE A 273 22.79 10.45 7.57
CA ILE A 273 23.59 10.20 6.38
C ILE A 273 24.90 9.54 6.83
N GLU A 274 25.32 8.49 6.16
CA GLU A 274 26.60 7.87 6.39
C GLU A 274 27.50 8.09 5.16
N LEU A 275 28.68 8.61 5.38
CA LEU A 275 29.72 8.62 4.35
C LEU A 275 30.57 7.37 4.56
N VAL A 276 30.44 6.44 3.65
CA VAL A 276 31.09 5.12 3.73
C VAL A 276 32.29 5.12 2.82
N ILE A 277 33.47 5.10 3.41
CA ILE A 277 34.76 5.08 2.71
C ILE A 277 35.13 3.63 2.46
N TYR A 278 35.29 3.28 1.20
CA TYR A 278 35.71 1.94 0.77
C TYR A 278 37.21 1.87 0.61
N PRO A 279 37.83 0.73 0.93
CA PRO A 279 39.22 0.52 0.64
C PRO A 279 39.49 0.58 -0.87
N GLU A 280 40.68 0.96 -1.24
CA GLU A 280 41.11 0.95 -2.64
C GLU A 280 41.13 -0.52 -3.11
N SER A 281 40.23 -0.89 -4.01
CA SER A 281 40.22 -2.18 -4.69
C SER A 281 40.81 -2.00 -6.08
N PHE A 282 41.72 -2.87 -6.42
CA PHE A 282 42.34 -2.94 -7.76
C PHE A 282 41.32 -3.42 -8.81
#